data_e43a0ebb68fc1f9c253e15ad6bae2b5e
#
_entry.id   e43a0ebb68fc1f9c253e15ad6bae2b5e
#
_cell.length_a   1.000
_cell.length_b   1.000
_cell.length_c   1.000
_cell.angle_alpha   90.00
_cell.angle_beta   90.00
_cell.angle_gamma   90.00
#
_symmetry.space_group_name_H-M   'P 1'
#
loop_
_entity.id
_entity.type
_entity.pdbx_description
1 polymer ?
#
loop_
_entity_poly.entity_id
_entity_poly.type
_entity_poly.pdbx_seq_one_letter_code
_entity_poly.pdbx_strand_id
1 'polypeptide(L)'
;MTVAFNPGEELERFLASLAAATARRLVVVIADNGTEHDVVTAAAQRHGARVVGDGTNLGYGAGANLAAADLEEDWIVVANPDLVWKPGSLDALIDAGLANPAAGCLGPLLLNPDGTVYPSGR
;
A
#
# COMPACT_ATOMS: atom_id res chain seq x y z
N MET A 1 0.02 -2.92 2.97
CA MET A 1 0.50 -3.90 1.97
C MET A 1 0.15 -3.50 0.56
N THR A 2 0.91 -3.94 -0.43
CA THR A 2 0.69 -3.67 -1.86
C THR A 2 1.02 -4.91 -2.70
N VAL A 3 0.43 -5.00 -3.90
CA VAL A 3 0.74 -6.02 -4.91
C VAL A 3 1.49 -5.35 -6.05
N ALA A 4 2.70 -5.79 -6.32
CA ALA A 4 3.57 -5.25 -7.36
C ALA A 4 3.56 -6.16 -8.59
N PHE A 5 3.22 -5.58 -9.75
CA PHE A 5 3.33 -6.23 -11.04
C PHE A 5 4.10 -5.29 -11.98
N ASN A 6 5.41 -5.51 -12.10
CA ASN A 6 6.34 -4.69 -12.88
C ASN A 6 6.15 -3.17 -12.64
N PRO A 7 6.31 -2.71 -11.37
CA PRO A 7 5.83 -1.39 -10.95
C PRO A 7 6.75 -0.23 -11.35
N GLY A 8 7.93 -0.50 -11.92
CA GLY A 8 8.89 0.55 -12.29
C GLY A 8 9.23 1.49 -11.13
N GLU A 9 9.34 2.79 -11.42
CA GLU A 9 9.64 3.84 -10.43
C GLU A 9 8.45 4.17 -9.50
N GLU A 10 7.26 3.69 -9.80
CA GLU A 10 6.05 4.00 -9.03
C GLU A 10 6.12 3.41 -7.63
N LEU A 11 6.63 2.18 -7.51
CA LEU A 11 6.83 1.54 -6.21
C LEU A 11 7.77 2.35 -5.30
N GLU A 12 8.84 2.92 -5.86
CA GLU A 12 9.78 3.75 -5.10
C GLU A 12 9.08 5.01 -4.55
N ARG A 13 8.30 5.70 -5.39
CA ARG A 13 7.53 6.88 -4.98
C ARG A 13 6.48 6.55 -3.93
N PHE A 14 5.78 5.43 -4.11
CA PHE A 14 4.82 4.92 -3.13
C PHE A 14 5.49 4.70 -1.77
N LEU A 15 6.57 3.91 -1.72
CA LEU A 15 7.27 3.58 -0.48
C LEU A 15 7.87 4.82 0.20
N ALA A 16 8.48 5.72 -0.57
CA ALA A 16 9.03 6.96 -0.04
C ALA A 16 7.97 7.84 0.61
N SER A 17 6.75 7.86 0.07
CA SER A 17 5.65 8.68 0.59
C SER A 17 5.10 8.20 1.94
N LEU A 18 5.28 6.92 2.28
CA LEU A 18 4.78 6.32 3.52
C LEU A 18 5.40 6.95 4.77
N ALA A 19 6.65 7.38 4.71
CA ALA A 19 7.34 7.98 5.86
C ALA A 19 6.67 9.26 6.38
N ALA A 20 6.00 10.02 5.53
CA ALA A 20 5.25 11.22 5.90
C ALA A 20 3.76 10.96 6.13
N ALA A 21 3.25 9.81 5.68
CA ALA A 21 1.82 9.49 5.74
C ALA A 21 1.32 9.18 7.15
N THR A 22 2.21 8.75 8.04
CA THR A 22 1.88 8.42 9.43
C THR A 22 3.08 8.59 10.36
N ALA A 23 2.81 8.94 11.61
CA ALA A 23 3.78 8.88 12.70
C ALA A 23 3.81 7.50 13.38
N ARG A 24 2.90 6.60 13.02
CA ARG A 24 2.78 5.25 13.61
C ARG A 24 3.80 4.30 12.98
N ARG A 25 4.15 3.24 13.71
CA ARG A 25 4.94 2.15 13.15
C ARG A 25 4.16 1.47 12.03
N LEU A 26 4.81 1.30 10.87
CA LEU A 26 4.28 0.55 9.74
C LEU A 26 5.00 -0.79 9.59
N VAL A 27 4.24 -1.83 9.26
CA VAL A 27 4.74 -3.06 8.66
C VAL A 27 4.36 -3.02 7.17
N VAL A 28 5.37 -2.93 6.31
CA VAL A 28 5.16 -2.84 4.86
C VAL A 28 5.46 -4.19 4.22
N VAL A 29 4.46 -4.75 3.52
CA VAL A 29 4.60 -6.02 2.80
C VAL A 29 4.23 -5.81 1.34
N ILE A 30 5.09 -6.32 0.45
CA ILE A 30 4.94 -6.26 -1.00
C ILE A 30 4.76 -7.69 -1.51
N ALA A 31 3.62 -7.99 -2.14
CA ALA A 31 3.48 -9.22 -2.90
C ALA A 31 4.06 -9.00 -4.30
N ASP A 32 5.11 -9.74 -4.62
CA ASP A 32 5.73 -9.69 -5.95
C ASP A 32 5.01 -10.66 -6.90
N ASN A 33 4.27 -10.08 -7.83
CA ASN A 33 3.49 -10.79 -8.84
C ASN A 33 4.07 -10.64 -10.26
N GLY A 34 5.26 -10.03 -10.39
CA GLY A 34 5.82 -9.66 -11.68
C GLY A 34 7.17 -10.30 -11.98
N THR A 35 7.76 -9.91 -13.10
CA THR A 35 9.05 -10.41 -13.57
C THR A 35 10.24 -9.51 -13.19
N GLU A 36 9.97 -8.33 -12.64
CA GLU A 36 10.99 -7.35 -12.22
C GLU A 36 11.40 -7.53 -10.74
N HIS A 37 11.66 -8.78 -10.35
CA HIS A 37 11.96 -9.15 -8.97
C HIS A 37 13.10 -8.33 -8.33
N ASP A 38 14.17 -8.08 -9.08
CA ASP A 38 15.30 -7.30 -8.59
C ASP A 38 14.90 -5.84 -8.28
N VAL A 39 14.02 -5.24 -9.08
CA VAL A 39 13.50 -3.88 -8.86
C VAL A 39 12.68 -3.84 -7.57
N VAL A 40 11.78 -4.81 -7.39
CA VAL A 40 10.92 -4.91 -6.19
C VAL A 40 11.77 -5.13 -4.94
N THR A 41 12.74 -6.07 -5.00
CA THR A 41 13.62 -6.37 -3.88
C THR A 41 14.50 -5.19 -3.50
N ALA A 42 15.08 -4.49 -4.48
CA ALA A 42 15.91 -3.31 -4.22
C ALA A 42 15.11 -2.17 -3.59
N ALA A 43 13.90 -1.90 -4.05
CA ALA A 43 13.02 -0.91 -3.45
C ALA A 43 12.63 -1.29 -2.01
N ALA A 44 12.25 -2.55 -1.80
CA ALA A 44 11.90 -3.06 -0.47
C ALA A 44 13.06 -2.90 0.54
N GLN A 45 14.28 -3.23 0.14
CA GLN A 45 15.48 -3.08 1.00
C GLN A 45 15.73 -1.63 1.40
N ARG A 46 15.60 -0.68 0.46
CA ARG A 46 15.79 0.76 0.76
C ARG A 46 14.79 1.30 1.77
N HIS A 47 13.56 0.78 1.74
CA HIS A 47 12.45 1.26 2.58
C HIS A 47 12.09 0.34 3.74
N GLY A 48 12.86 -0.72 3.99
CA GLY A 48 12.61 -1.65 5.09
C GLY A 48 11.31 -2.44 4.95
N ALA A 49 10.86 -2.69 3.71
CA ALA A 49 9.69 -3.50 3.41
C ALA A 49 10.05 -4.98 3.26
N ARG A 50 9.09 -5.85 3.52
CA ARG A 50 9.18 -7.30 3.30
C ARG A 50 8.57 -7.66 1.95
N VAL A 51 9.24 -8.50 1.17
CA VAL A 51 8.72 -9.06 -0.07
C VAL A 51 8.22 -10.47 0.17
N VAL A 52 7.07 -10.82 -0.39
CA VAL A 52 6.50 -12.16 -0.43
C VAL A 52 6.11 -12.52 -1.87
N GLY A 53 6.08 -13.80 -2.19
CA GLY A 53 5.89 -14.28 -3.56
C GLY A 53 7.22 -14.46 -4.29
N ASP A 54 7.12 -15.07 -5.46
CA ASP A 54 8.27 -15.48 -6.30
C ASP A 54 8.19 -14.92 -7.73
N GLY A 55 7.35 -13.90 -7.94
CA GLY A 55 7.08 -13.33 -9.25
C GLY A 55 5.99 -14.05 -10.06
N THR A 56 5.46 -15.15 -9.55
CA THR A 56 4.29 -15.79 -10.17
C THR A 56 3.07 -14.88 -10.06
N ASN A 57 2.45 -14.56 -11.20
CA ASN A 57 1.24 -13.74 -11.21
C ASN A 57 0.04 -14.50 -10.67
N LEU A 58 -0.26 -14.30 -9.39
CA LEU A 58 -1.42 -14.88 -8.71
C LEU A 58 -2.72 -14.07 -8.95
N GLY A 59 -2.63 -12.93 -9.62
CA GLY A 59 -3.67 -11.91 -9.65
C GLY A 59 -3.70 -11.05 -8.38
N TYR A 60 -4.43 -9.93 -8.45
CA TYR A 60 -4.39 -8.92 -7.37
C TYR A 60 -4.89 -9.45 -6.02
N GLY A 61 -6.07 -10.09 -6.01
CA GLY A 61 -6.70 -10.56 -4.77
C GLY A 61 -5.87 -11.63 -4.06
N ALA A 62 -5.33 -12.60 -4.80
CA ALA A 62 -4.51 -13.65 -4.19
C ALA A 62 -3.15 -13.11 -3.73
N GLY A 63 -2.54 -12.18 -4.49
CA GLY A 63 -1.34 -11.46 -4.07
C GLY A 63 -1.57 -10.66 -2.78
N ALA A 64 -2.72 -9.96 -2.69
CA ALA A 64 -3.10 -9.25 -1.49
C ALA A 64 -3.27 -10.19 -0.28
N ASN A 65 -3.94 -11.33 -0.46
CA ASN A 65 -4.09 -12.32 0.61
C ASN A 65 -2.73 -12.89 1.04
N LEU A 66 -1.83 -13.14 0.09
CA LEU A 66 -0.47 -13.60 0.40
C LEU A 66 0.30 -12.57 1.24
N ALA A 67 0.20 -11.28 0.89
CA ALA A 67 0.85 -10.21 1.63
C ALA A 67 0.25 -10.00 3.04
N ALA A 68 -1.03 -10.34 3.23
CA ALA A 68 -1.73 -10.21 4.50
C ALA A 68 -1.55 -11.40 5.45
N ALA A 69 -1.08 -12.56 4.96
CA ALA A 69 -1.17 -13.84 5.65
C ALA A 69 -0.57 -13.86 7.08
N ASP A 70 0.49 -13.08 7.31
CA ASP A 70 1.20 -13.03 8.60
C ASP A 70 1.05 -11.67 9.30
N LEU A 71 0.11 -10.82 8.88
CA LEU A 71 -0.14 -9.54 9.52
C LEU A 71 -1.06 -9.74 10.73
N GLU A 72 -0.64 -9.21 11.88
CA GLU A 72 -1.38 -9.24 13.15
C GLU A 72 -1.81 -7.84 13.60
N GLU A 73 -1.64 -6.83 12.71
CA GLU A 73 -1.98 -5.45 12.97
C GLU A 73 -3.50 -5.25 13.03
N ASP A 74 -3.97 -4.37 13.95
CA ASP A 74 -5.38 -4.01 14.09
C ASP A 74 -5.96 -3.36 12.82
N TRP A 75 -5.10 -2.71 12.02
CA TRP A 75 -5.46 -2.03 10.78
C TRP A 75 -4.62 -2.54 9.61
N ILE A 76 -5.27 -3.00 8.57
CA ILE A 76 -4.62 -3.44 7.33
C ILE A 76 -5.00 -2.47 6.21
N VAL A 77 -3.98 -1.89 5.57
CA VAL A 77 -4.13 -1.05 4.38
C VAL A 77 -3.76 -1.84 3.14
N VAL A 78 -4.69 -1.93 2.19
CA VAL A 78 -4.46 -2.50 0.86
C VAL A 78 -4.39 -1.35 -0.14
N ALA A 79 -3.27 -1.16 -0.78
CA ALA A 79 -3.05 -0.05 -1.70
C ALA A 79 -2.32 -0.49 -2.97
N ASN A 80 -2.61 0.17 -4.09
CA ASN A 80 -1.83 -0.01 -5.30
C ASN A 80 -0.46 0.71 -5.19
N PRO A 81 0.59 0.20 -5.84
CA PRO A 81 1.94 0.77 -5.76
C PRO A 81 2.14 2.05 -6.59
N ASP A 82 1.11 2.52 -7.31
CA ASP A 82 1.09 3.74 -8.13
C ASP A 82 0.51 4.96 -7.41
N LEU A 83 0.22 4.83 -6.12
CA LEU A 83 -0.29 5.92 -5.29
C LEU A 83 0.85 6.68 -4.60
N VAL A 84 0.60 7.96 -4.28
CA VAL A 84 1.45 8.78 -3.42
C VAL A 84 0.64 9.24 -2.21
N TRP A 85 1.08 8.86 -1.03
CA TRP A 85 0.41 9.21 0.22
C TRP A 85 0.67 10.68 0.59
N LYS A 86 -0.38 11.41 0.94
CA LYS A 86 -0.25 12.75 1.51
C LYS A 86 0.24 12.67 2.96
N PRO A 87 1.00 13.66 3.46
CA PRO A 87 1.41 13.70 4.86
C PRO A 87 0.22 13.58 5.82
N GLY A 88 0.32 12.68 6.81
CA GLY A 88 -0.71 12.44 7.83
C GLY A 88 -1.97 11.71 7.35
N SER A 89 -2.04 11.29 6.06
CA SER A 89 -3.26 10.72 5.49
C SER A 89 -3.62 9.36 6.08
N LEU A 90 -2.64 8.53 6.44
CA LEU A 90 -2.90 7.25 7.10
C LEU A 90 -3.37 7.44 8.54
N ASP A 91 -2.81 8.40 9.26
CA ASP A 91 -3.28 8.73 10.61
C ASP A 91 -4.72 9.22 10.58
N ALA A 92 -5.09 10.07 9.62
CA ALA A 92 -6.45 10.55 9.44
C ALA A 92 -7.45 9.41 9.14
N LEU A 93 -7.05 8.41 8.34
CA LEU A 93 -7.89 7.23 8.08
C LEU A 93 -8.11 6.39 9.34
N ILE A 94 -7.06 6.14 10.12
CA ILE A 94 -7.17 5.40 11.38
C ILE A 94 -8.05 6.15 12.38
N ASP A 95 -7.85 7.46 12.54
CA ASP A 95 -8.65 8.29 13.43
C ASP A 95 -10.14 8.30 13.03
N ALA A 96 -10.43 8.34 11.72
CA ALA A 96 -11.78 8.19 11.20
C ALA A 96 -12.39 6.81 11.54
N GLY A 97 -11.59 5.74 11.44
CA GLY A 97 -12.00 4.39 11.82
C GLY A 97 -12.30 4.27 13.31
N LEU A 98 -11.44 4.81 14.15
CA LEU A 98 -11.63 4.83 15.60
C LEU A 98 -12.88 5.62 16.02
N ALA A 99 -13.20 6.70 15.31
CA ALA A 99 -14.41 7.49 15.51
C ALA A 99 -15.69 6.79 15.02
N ASN A 100 -15.57 5.75 14.20
CA ASN A 100 -16.69 5.02 13.61
C ASN A 100 -16.54 3.49 13.80
N PRO A 101 -16.73 2.96 15.01
CA PRO A 101 -16.46 1.55 15.34
C PRO A 101 -17.30 0.54 14.53
N ALA A 102 -18.38 0.99 13.92
CA ALA A 102 -19.22 0.15 13.04
C ALA A 102 -18.69 0.06 11.60
N ALA A 103 -17.67 0.86 11.23
CA ALA A 103 -17.09 0.81 9.91
C ALA A 103 -16.11 -0.36 9.79
N GLY A 104 -16.42 -1.32 8.92
CA GLY A 104 -15.53 -2.45 8.62
C GLY A 104 -14.47 -2.15 7.56
N CYS A 105 -14.63 -1.05 6.81
CA CYS A 105 -13.70 -0.61 5.77
C CYS A 105 -13.79 0.90 5.58
N LEU A 106 -12.67 1.55 5.29
CA LEU A 106 -12.56 2.98 4.98
C LEU A 106 -11.76 3.17 3.70
N GLY A 107 -12.20 4.09 2.86
CA GLY A 107 -11.46 4.50 1.67
C GLY A 107 -11.02 5.95 1.79
N PRO A 108 -9.80 6.30 1.35
CA PRO A 108 -9.36 7.69 1.29
C PRO A 108 -10.05 8.45 0.16
N LEU A 109 -10.08 9.78 0.29
CA LEU A 109 -10.33 10.64 -0.85
C LEU A 109 -9.11 10.57 -1.79
N LEU A 110 -9.34 10.14 -3.03
CA LEU A 110 -8.31 10.12 -4.06
C LEU A 110 -8.28 11.45 -4.82
N LEU A 111 -7.08 11.95 -5.09
CA LEU A 111 -6.86 13.16 -5.85
C LEU A 111 -6.04 12.85 -7.11
N ASN A 112 -6.37 13.54 -8.19
CA ASN A 112 -5.53 13.61 -9.38
C ASN A 112 -4.24 14.41 -9.08
N PRO A 113 -3.20 14.30 -9.92
CA PRO A 113 -1.97 15.08 -9.76
C PRO A 113 -2.18 16.60 -9.73
N ASP A 114 -3.23 17.10 -10.37
CA ASP A 114 -3.62 18.52 -10.37
C ASP A 114 -4.41 18.96 -9.11
N GLY A 115 -4.65 18.02 -8.17
CA GLY A 115 -5.37 18.26 -6.93
C GLY A 115 -6.89 18.18 -7.04
N THR A 116 -7.45 17.90 -8.21
CA THR A 116 -8.89 17.65 -8.35
C THR A 116 -9.27 16.29 -7.79
N VAL A 117 -10.52 16.12 -7.38
CA VAL A 117 -11.01 14.85 -6.83
C VAL A 117 -11.09 13.79 -7.94
N TYR A 118 -10.42 12.65 -7.71
CA TYR A 118 -10.56 11.49 -8.57
C TYR A 118 -11.93 10.81 -8.32
N PRO A 119 -12.76 10.59 -9.35
CA PRO A 119 -14.05 9.94 -9.19
C PRO A 119 -13.87 8.45 -8.90
N SER A 120 -13.88 8.07 -7.62
CA SER A 120 -13.63 6.69 -7.15
C SER A 120 -14.87 5.80 -7.08
N GLY A 121 -16.07 6.33 -7.34
CA GLY A 121 -17.33 5.56 -7.39
C GLY A 121 -17.66 5.15 -8.83
N ARG A 122 -17.33 3.94 -9.22
CA ARG A 122 -17.81 3.33 -10.47
C ARG A 122 -18.50 2.03 -10.19
#